data_515fb37cb415ee4fd48cd4b62c0f9a3e
#
_entry.id   515fb37cb415ee4fd48cd4b62c0f9a3e
#
_cell.length_a   1.000
_cell.length_b   1.000
_cell.length_c   1.000
_cell.angle_alpha   90.00
_cell.angle_beta   90.00
_cell.angle_gamma   90.00
#
_symmetry.space_group_name_H-M   'P 1'
#
loop_
_entity.id
_entity.type
_entity.pdbx_description
1 polymer ?
#
loop_
_entity_poly.entity_id
_entity_poly.type
_entity_poly.pdbx_seq_one_letter_code
_entity_poly.pdbx_strand_id
1 'polypeptide(L)'
;MRSLSVKKCIFVKYISHLYGFGGCVNTKNGWRQTVARVVKSEMSVRGVKYQALSQRLQEIGVEQSADNLRNKVNKGIMGADLLLQILYVLKARPIDAALLDEILTDLERQNA
;
A
#
# COMPACT_ATOMS: atom_id res chain seq x y z
N MET A 1 -15.92 14.46 -0.53
CA MET A 1 -15.35 14.89 -0.78
C MET A 1 -15.21 14.93 -1.75
N ARG A 2 -15.03 15.15 -2.33
CA ARG A 2 -14.63 15.49 -3.01
C ARG A 2 -14.71 15.66 -3.80
N SER A 3 -15.63 16.00 -4.37
CA SER A 3 -14.92 16.14 -5.04
C SER A 3 -13.95 16.15 -4.56
N LEU A 4 -13.71 15.68 -4.31
CA LEU A 4 -12.80 15.62 -3.83
C LEU A 4 -12.18 16.50 -3.92
N SER A 5 -12.54 17.16 -4.42
CA SER A 5 -11.83 17.46 -4.85
C SER A 5 -11.04 18.55 -4.53
N VAL A 6 -11.30 19.74 -4.89
CA VAL A 6 -10.53 20.91 -4.52
C VAL A 6 -10.50 21.10 -3.03
N LYS A 7 -11.62 20.93 -2.38
CA LYS A 7 -11.68 21.07 -0.93
C LYS A 7 -10.80 20.05 -0.22
N LYS A 8 -10.79 18.83 -0.74
CA LYS A 8 -9.93 17.82 -0.16
C LYS A 8 -8.47 18.17 -0.32
N CYS A 9 -8.11 18.66 -1.49
CA CYS A 9 -6.74 19.07 -1.74
C CYS A 9 -6.33 20.22 -0.84
N ILE A 10 -7.22 21.17 -0.62
CA ILE A 10 -6.94 22.30 0.26
C ILE A 10 -6.76 21.82 1.70
N PHE A 11 -7.63 20.91 2.13
CA PHE A 11 -7.55 20.36 3.47
C PHE A 11 -6.23 19.59 3.65
N VAL A 12 -5.87 18.77 2.67
CA VAL A 12 -4.63 18.00 2.73
C VAL A 12 -3.43 18.94 2.80
N LYS A 13 -3.45 20.02 2.02
CA LYS A 13 -2.38 20.99 2.05
C LYS A 13 -2.27 21.69 3.39
N TYR A 14 -3.40 21.99 4.00
CA TYR A 14 -3.40 22.60 5.32
C TYR A 14 -2.80 21.65 6.36
N ILE A 15 -3.22 20.39 6.33
CA ILE A 15 -2.67 19.38 7.22
C ILE A 15 -1.20 19.17 6.94
N SER A 16 -0.83 19.17 5.67
CA SER A 16 0.54 19.01 5.25
C SER A 16 1.44 20.10 5.86
N HIS A 17 0.95 21.33 5.90
CA HIS A 17 1.68 22.41 6.49
C HIS A 17 1.95 22.17 7.98
N LEU A 18 0.98 21.60 8.68
CA LEU A 18 1.08 21.34 10.11
C LEU A 18 1.91 20.09 10.41
N TYR A 19 1.78 19.07 9.60
CA TYR A 19 2.36 17.74 9.88
C TYR A 19 3.40 17.30 8.88
N GLY A 20 3.67 18.07 7.87
CA GLY A 20 4.67 17.70 6.87
C GLY A 20 4.17 16.71 5.84
N PHE A 21 2.87 16.58 5.67
CA PHE A 21 2.31 15.70 4.66
C PHE A 21 2.53 16.27 3.26
N GLY A 22 2.53 15.37 2.27
CA GLY A 22 2.66 15.77 0.89
C GLY A 22 1.40 16.37 0.32
N GLY A 23 1.40 16.61 -0.96
CA GLY A 23 0.28 17.24 -1.63
C GLY A 23 -0.90 16.32 -1.85
N CYS A 24 -1.72 16.68 -2.82
CA CYS A 24 -2.93 15.96 -3.15
C CYS A 24 -2.64 14.89 -4.20
N VAL A 25 -3.08 13.65 -3.95
CA VAL A 25 -2.88 12.56 -4.90
C VAL A 25 -4.22 12.14 -5.50
N ASN A 26 -4.15 11.58 -6.70
CA ASN A 26 -5.31 10.94 -7.28
C ASN A 26 -5.65 9.72 -6.43
N THR A 27 -6.74 9.82 -5.69
CA THR A 27 -7.04 8.85 -4.65
C THR A 27 -7.27 7.45 -5.19
N LYS A 28 -7.91 7.34 -6.34
CA LYS A 28 -8.29 6.01 -6.84
C LYS A 28 -7.07 5.14 -7.13
N ASN A 29 -6.15 5.66 -7.91
CA ASN A 29 -4.96 4.88 -8.27
C ASN A 29 -3.84 5.02 -7.25
N GLY A 30 -3.74 6.18 -6.63
CA GLY A 30 -2.70 6.42 -5.64
C GLY A 30 -2.77 5.46 -4.46
N TRP A 31 -3.96 5.20 -3.95
CA TRP A 31 -4.12 4.28 -2.82
C TRP A 31 -3.82 2.84 -3.21
N ARG A 32 -4.25 2.42 -4.39
CA ARG A 32 -3.93 1.08 -4.88
C ARG A 32 -2.44 0.89 -5.08
N GLN A 33 -1.78 1.90 -5.65
CA GLN A 33 -0.34 1.88 -5.82
C GLN A 33 0.37 1.85 -4.47
N THR A 34 -0.19 2.51 -3.48
CA THR A 34 0.37 2.49 -2.12
C THR A 34 0.32 1.08 -1.53
N VAL A 35 -0.80 0.40 -1.67
CA VAL A 35 -0.93 -0.98 -1.20
C VAL A 35 0.12 -1.86 -1.88
N ALA A 36 0.24 -1.75 -3.20
CA ALA A 36 1.21 -2.55 -3.94
C ALA A 36 2.63 -2.26 -3.47
N ARG A 37 2.95 -0.99 -3.27
CA ARG A 37 4.29 -0.60 -2.86
C ARG A 37 4.62 -1.09 -1.45
N VAL A 38 3.67 -0.99 -0.53
CA VAL A 38 3.89 -1.48 0.83
C VAL A 38 4.22 -2.96 0.83
N VAL A 39 3.40 -3.76 0.14
CA VAL A 39 3.59 -5.20 0.11
C VAL A 39 4.90 -5.56 -0.59
N LYS A 40 5.15 -4.97 -1.76
CA LYS A 40 6.37 -5.28 -2.52
C LYS A 40 7.61 -4.87 -1.74
N SER A 41 7.56 -3.74 -1.06
CA SER A 41 8.68 -3.27 -0.25
C SER A 41 9.00 -4.24 0.88
N GLU A 42 7.97 -4.70 1.59
CA GLU A 42 8.17 -5.65 2.68
C GLU A 42 8.68 -7.00 2.16
N MET A 43 8.18 -7.44 1.02
CA MET A 43 8.69 -8.66 0.40
C MET A 43 10.16 -8.51 0.02
N SER A 44 10.49 -7.37 -0.58
CA SER A 44 11.86 -7.12 -1.05
C SER A 44 12.85 -7.06 0.10
N VAL A 45 12.49 -6.36 1.17
CA VAL A 45 13.37 -6.24 2.34
C VAL A 45 13.67 -7.60 2.95
N ARG A 46 12.71 -8.51 2.90
CA ARG A 46 12.85 -9.83 3.50
C ARG A 46 13.27 -10.91 2.51
N GLY A 47 13.44 -10.53 1.24
CA GLY A 47 13.83 -11.48 0.22
C GLY A 47 12.80 -12.57 -0.05
N VAL A 48 11.52 -12.25 0.15
CA VAL A 48 10.43 -13.22 -0.02
C VAL A 48 9.80 -13.01 -1.40
N LYS A 49 9.72 -14.07 -2.18
CA LYS A 49 9.06 -14.02 -3.48
C LYS A 49 7.64 -14.56 -3.36
N TYR A 50 6.86 -14.39 -4.42
CA TYR A 50 5.44 -14.79 -4.38
C TYR A 50 5.27 -16.27 -4.09
N GLN A 51 6.18 -17.10 -4.58
CA GLN A 51 6.12 -18.53 -4.29
C GLN A 51 6.23 -18.81 -2.80
N ALA A 52 7.22 -18.21 -2.17
CA ALA A 52 7.44 -18.37 -0.74
C ALA A 52 6.29 -17.75 0.06
N LEU A 53 5.77 -16.62 -0.40
CA LEU A 53 4.64 -15.97 0.24
C LEU A 53 3.41 -16.88 0.22
N SER A 54 3.17 -17.51 -0.95
CA SER A 54 2.06 -18.45 -1.08
C SER A 54 2.18 -19.59 -0.08
N GLN A 55 3.38 -20.13 0.09
CA GLN A 55 3.61 -21.22 1.03
C GLN A 55 3.38 -20.77 2.47
N ARG A 56 3.84 -19.59 2.83
CA ARG A 56 3.65 -19.06 4.18
C ARG A 56 2.18 -18.81 4.48
N LEU A 57 1.44 -18.32 3.51
CA LEU A 57 0.01 -18.11 3.68
C LEU A 57 -0.72 -19.44 3.85
N GLN A 58 -0.29 -20.46 3.11
CA GLN A 58 -0.91 -21.77 3.24
C GLN A 58 -0.73 -22.34 4.65
N GLU A 59 0.39 -22.05 5.28
CA GLU A 59 0.66 -22.50 6.63
C GLU A 59 -0.34 -21.94 7.64
N ILE A 60 -0.91 -20.77 7.39
CA ILE A 60 -1.92 -20.20 8.27
C ILE A 60 -3.34 -20.42 7.74
N GLY A 61 -3.49 -21.31 6.76
CA GLY A 61 -4.80 -21.68 6.24
C GLY A 61 -5.35 -20.82 5.13
N VAL A 62 -4.51 -19.99 4.53
CA VAL A 62 -4.92 -19.11 3.43
C VAL A 62 -4.40 -19.69 2.13
N GLU A 63 -5.31 -20.03 1.23
CA GLU A 63 -4.95 -20.64 -0.05
C GLU A 63 -4.95 -19.60 -1.15
N GLN A 64 -3.77 -19.18 -1.57
CA GLN A 64 -3.59 -18.26 -2.67
C GLN A 64 -2.39 -18.74 -3.49
N SER A 65 -2.58 -18.87 -4.79
CA SER A 65 -1.46 -19.23 -5.65
C SER A 65 -0.51 -18.05 -5.82
N ALA A 66 0.72 -18.35 -6.20
CA ALA A 66 1.71 -17.30 -6.44
C ALA A 66 1.24 -16.35 -7.53
N ASP A 67 0.59 -16.87 -8.57
CA ASP A 67 0.08 -16.03 -9.66
C ASP A 67 -1.04 -15.12 -9.20
N ASN A 68 -1.97 -15.65 -8.39
CA ASN A 68 -3.03 -14.84 -7.83
C ASN A 68 -2.47 -13.72 -6.96
N LEU A 69 -1.49 -14.05 -6.13
CA LEU A 69 -0.86 -13.05 -5.27
C LEU A 69 -0.18 -11.99 -6.10
N ARG A 70 0.56 -12.40 -7.12
CA ARG A 70 1.25 -11.44 -7.99
C ARG A 70 0.25 -10.48 -8.62
N ASN A 71 -0.85 -11.01 -9.15
CA ASN A 71 -1.85 -10.16 -9.77
C ASN A 71 -2.51 -9.22 -8.79
N LYS A 72 -2.88 -9.71 -7.61
CA LYS A 72 -3.55 -8.89 -6.61
C LYS A 72 -2.62 -7.81 -6.08
N VAL A 73 -1.36 -8.16 -5.81
CA VAL A 73 -0.40 -7.19 -5.30
C VAL A 73 -0.07 -6.15 -6.35
N ASN A 74 0.16 -6.57 -7.60
CA ASN A 74 0.50 -5.63 -8.66
C ASN A 74 -0.61 -4.63 -8.91
N LYS A 75 -1.86 -5.06 -8.81
CA LYS A 75 -3.01 -4.18 -9.00
C LYS A 75 -3.35 -3.39 -7.75
N GLY A 76 -2.83 -3.80 -6.61
CA GLY A 76 -3.17 -3.18 -5.33
C GLY A 76 -4.62 -3.43 -4.96
N ILE A 77 -5.21 -4.52 -5.45
CA ILE A 77 -6.61 -4.86 -5.19
C ILE A 77 -6.66 -6.13 -4.38
N MET A 78 -6.86 -5.99 -3.10
CA MET A 78 -7.01 -7.13 -2.20
C MET A 78 -7.85 -6.69 -1.02
N GLY A 79 -8.54 -7.64 -0.41
CA GLY A 79 -9.30 -7.35 0.79
C GLY A 79 -8.38 -7.04 1.95
N ALA A 80 -8.92 -6.33 2.93
CA ALA A 80 -8.14 -5.98 4.10
C ALA A 80 -7.65 -7.23 4.84
N ASP A 81 -8.45 -8.28 4.83
CA ASP A 81 -8.05 -9.53 5.49
C ASP A 81 -6.81 -10.13 4.83
N LEU A 82 -6.79 -10.18 3.51
CA LEU A 82 -5.63 -10.72 2.80
C LEU A 82 -4.39 -9.84 3.03
N LEU A 83 -4.58 -8.53 3.02
CA LEU A 83 -3.47 -7.60 3.29
C LEU A 83 -2.89 -7.85 4.67
N LEU A 84 -3.75 -7.97 5.67
CA LEU A 84 -3.29 -8.22 7.03
C LEU A 84 -2.60 -9.57 7.16
N GLN A 85 -3.12 -10.58 6.46
CA GLN A 85 -2.51 -11.90 6.46
C GLN A 85 -1.12 -11.88 5.85
N ILE A 86 -0.96 -11.15 4.75
CA ILE A 86 0.35 -11.01 4.11
C ILE A 86 1.33 -10.30 5.04
N LEU A 87 0.91 -9.20 5.63
CA LEU A 87 1.78 -8.47 6.55
C LEU A 87 2.14 -9.29 7.77
N TYR A 88 1.22 -10.11 8.23
CA TYR A 88 1.45 -10.97 9.37
C TYR A 88 2.52 -12.03 9.08
N VAL A 89 2.40 -12.72 7.93
CA VAL A 89 3.36 -13.78 7.60
C VAL A 89 4.73 -13.22 7.22
N LEU A 90 4.77 -11.98 6.74
CA LEU A 90 6.03 -11.32 6.46
C LEU A 90 6.65 -10.72 7.71
N LYS A 91 5.91 -10.65 8.80
CA LYS A 91 6.31 -9.97 10.02
C LYS A 91 6.73 -8.55 9.72
N ALA A 92 5.85 -7.87 8.98
CA ALA A 92 6.13 -6.54 8.47
C ALA A 92 6.18 -5.51 9.59
N ARG A 93 6.90 -4.42 9.31
CA ARG A 93 6.96 -3.30 10.22
C ARG A 93 5.57 -2.67 10.35
N PRO A 94 5.29 -2.01 11.47
CA PRO A 94 4.03 -1.30 11.61
C PRO A 94 3.84 -0.26 10.50
N ILE A 95 2.63 -0.19 9.99
CA ILE A 95 2.27 0.79 8.97
C ILE A 95 1.61 1.96 9.69
N ASP A 96 2.21 3.13 9.58
CA ASP A 96 1.65 4.33 10.19
C ASP A 96 1.37 5.38 9.12
N ALA A 97 0.76 6.47 9.56
CA ALA A 97 0.39 7.53 8.62
C ALA A 97 1.61 8.18 7.99
N ALA A 98 2.72 8.23 8.70
CA ALA A 98 3.94 8.82 8.16
C ALA A 98 4.47 8.03 6.98
N LEU A 99 4.47 6.71 7.08
CA LEU A 99 4.90 5.86 5.98
C LEU A 99 3.98 6.01 4.77
N LEU A 100 2.67 6.02 5.00
CA LEU A 100 1.72 6.17 3.91
C LEU A 100 1.88 7.52 3.22
N ASP A 101 2.07 8.58 4.01
CA ASP A 101 2.28 9.91 3.44
C ASP A 101 3.53 9.97 2.59
N GLU A 102 4.60 9.34 3.05
CA GLU A 102 5.86 9.31 2.31
C GLU A 102 5.67 8.63 0.95
N ILE A 103 4.98 7.50 0.93
CA ILE A 103 4.73 6.77 -0.31
C ILE A 103 3.83 7.57 -1.24
N LEU A 104 2.77 8.16 -0.72
CA LEU A 104 1.83 8.93 -1.53
C LEU A 104 2.51 10.17 -2.13
N THR A 105 3.35 10.84 -1.35
CA THR A 105 4.11 11.99 -1.84
C THR A 105 5.05 11.59 -2.97
N ASP A 106 5.71 10.46 -2.81
CA ASP A 106 6.62 9.96 -3.82
C ASP A 106 5.88 9.59 -5.12
N LEU A 107 4.73 8.95 -4.99
CA LEU A 107 3.90 8.61 -6.14
C LEU A 107 3.41 9.85 -6.87
N GLU A 108 3.02 10.88 -6.12
CA GLU A 108 2.58 12.13 -6.71
C GLU A 108 3.71 12.78 -7.50
N ARG A 109 4.92 12.72 -6.98
CA ARG A 109 6.10 13.25 -7.67
C ARG A 109 6.37 12.51 -8.98
N GLN A 110 6.20 11.19 -8.97
CA GLN A 110 6.41 10.37 -10.16
C GLN A 110 5.36 10.63 -11.23
N ASN A 111 4.17 11.00 -10.82
CA ASN A 111 3.05 11.23 -11.74
C ASN A 111 2.93 12.69 -12.18
N ALA A 112 3.76 13.56 -11.66
CA ALA A 112 3.73 15.00 -11.99
C ALA A 112 4.32 15.33 -13.35
#